data_23fd7c87f09ebf0fde622b3b53022398
#
_entry.id   23fd7c87f09ebf0fde622b3b53022398
#
_cell.length_a   1.000
_cell.length_b   1.000
_cell.length_c   1.000
_cell.angle_alpha   90.00
_cell.angle_beta   90.00
_cell.angle_gamma   90.00
#
_symmetry.space_group_name_H-M   'P 1'
#
loop_
_entity.id
_entity.type
_entity.pdbx_description
1 polymer ?
#
loop_
_entity_poly.entity_id
_entity_poly.type
_entity_poly.pdbx_seq_one_letter_code
_entity_poly.pdbx_strand_id
1 'polypeptide(L)'
;GANVESQDRVIECLGKITESSRHLLGLINEVLDMARIESGKMTLAQEDFNLSELVDNLITLTKPVLDEHKHNFDIHINHIEHEAVCGDSLRIQQVFVNLMSNAIKYTPDGGNITFSIEEKPNGFSELGCYEFTIEDNGIGMSPEFQKIMFDPFSRADDHRTTKVQGTGLGMAI
;
A
#
# COMPACT_ATOMS: atom_id res chain seq x y z
N GLY A 1 12.05 42.34 1.33
CA GLY A 1 10.79 41.65 0.94
C GLY A 1 10.97 40.78 -0.31
N ALA A 2 11.38 41.35 -1.45
CA ALA A 2 11.41 40.63 -2.75
C ALA A 2 12.37 39.42 -2.83
N ASN A 3 13.46 39.44 -2.06
CA ASN A 3 14.44 38.35 -2.10
C ASN A 3 13.99 37.10 -1.32
N VAL A 4 13.19 37.27 -0.28
CA VAL A 4 12.63 36.15 0.52
C VAL A 4 11.51 35.45 -0.26
N GLU A 5 10.60 36.20 -0.89
CA GLU A 5 9.56 35.67 -1.75
C GLU A 5 10.12 34.85 -2.94
N SER A 6 11.27 35.27 -3.49
CA SER A 6 11.95 34.54 -4.56
C SER A 6 12.53 33.20 -4.05
N GLN A 7 13.10 33.19 -2.84
CA GLN A 7 13.63 31.94 -2.23
C GLN A 7 12.53 30.97 -1.86
N ASP A 8 11.43 31.41 -1.29
CA ASP A 8 10.30 30.56 -0.93
C ASP A 8 9.68 29.91 -2.18
N ARG A 9 9.54 30.65 -3.28
CA ARG A 9 9.09 30.11 -4.56
C ARG A 9 10.05 29.06 -5.14
N VAL A 10 11.35 29.26 -5.01
CA VAL A 10 12.35 28.28 -5.47
C VAL A 10 12.25 26.99 -4.64
N ILE A 11 12.12 27.12 -3.32
CA ILE A 11 11.96 25.96 -2.42
C ILE A 11 10.68 25.20 -2.75
N GLU A 12 9.56 25.89 -2.98
CA GLU A 12 8.30 25.28 -3.39
C GLU A 12 8.43 24.54 -4.73
N CYS A 13 9.07 25.17 -5.73
CA CYS A 13 9.30 24.53 -7.02
C CYS A 13 10.21 23.31 -6.91
N LEU A 14 11.27 23.37 -6.11
CA LEU A 14 12.15 22.22 -5.86
C LEU A 14 11.40 21.08 -5.15
N GLY A 15 10.51 21.42 -4.20
CA GLY A 15 9.64 20.45 -3.55
C GLY A 15 8.74 19.72 -4.57
N LYS A 16 8.05 20.45 -5.42
CA LYS A 16 7.19 19.90 -6.48
C LYS A 16 7.98 19.03 -7.49
N ILE A 17 9.19 19.44 -7.87
CA ILE A 17 10.06 18.66 -8.77
C ILE A 17 10.47 17.36 -8.07
N THR A 18 10.85 17.42 -6.81
CA THR A 18 11.25 16.23 -6.04
C THR A 18 10.11 15.24 -5.90
N GLU A 19 8.92 15.73 -5.57
CA GLU A 19 7.69 14.91 -5.48
C GLU A 19 7.34 14.27 -6.83
N SER A 20 7.32 15.05 -7.90
CA SER A 20 7.05 14.55 -9.25
C SER A 20 8.08 13.52 -9.72
N SER A 21 9.35 13.74 -9.38
CA SER A 21 10.42 12.78 -9.72
C SER A 21 10.29 11.47 -8.95
N ARG A 22 9.94 11.52 -7.66
CA ARG A 22 9.67 10.31 -6.86
C ARG A 22 8.47 9.55 -7.41
N HIS A 23 7.41 10.28 -7.77
CA HIS A 23 6.22 9.67 -8.36
C HIS A 23 6.56 8.97 -9.68
N LEU A 24 7.31 9.61 -10.58
CA LEU A 24 7.74 9.02 -11.85
C LEU A 24 8.61 7.77 -11.64
N LEU A 25 9.55 7.80 -10.71
CA LEU A 25 10.36 6.63 -10.36
C LEU A 25 9.49 5.48 -9.82
N GLY A 26 8.48 5.79 -9.01
CA GLY A 26 7.49 4.81 -8.55
C GLY A 26 6.79 4.13 -9.73
N LEU A 27 6.27 4.91 -10.67
CA LEU A 27 5.60 4.40 -11.88
C LEU A 27 6.51 3.49 -12.72
N ILE A 28 7.76 3.90 -12.93
CA ILE A 28 8.75 3.11 -13.69
C ILE A 28 8.97 1.76 -12.98
N ASN A 29 9.13 1.76 -11.65
CA ASN A 29 9.33 0.53 -10.89
C ASN A 29 8.10 -0.39 -10.93
N GLU A 30 6.88 0.16 -10.83
CA GLU A 30 5.65 -0.61 -10.98
C GLU A 30 5.56 -1.29 -12.36
N VAL A 31 5.86 -0.56 -13.44
CA VAL A 31 5.88 -1.14 -14.80
C VAL A 31 6.95 -2.22 -14.96
N LEU A 32 8.14 -2.01 -14.38
CA LEU A 32 9.21 -3.00 -14.40
C LEU A 32 8.86 -4.25 -13.59
N ASP A 33 8.23 -4.09 -12.44
CA ASP A 33 7.77 -5.20 -11.61
C ASP A 33 6.69 -6.01 -12.35
N MET A 34 5.72 -5.33 -12.98
CA MET A 34 4.70 -5.97 -13.80
C MET A 34 5.33 -6.79 -14.95
N ALA A 35 6.29 -6.22 -15.68
CA ALA A 35 6.98 -6.92 -16.75
C ALA A 35 7.76 -8.16 -16.26
N ARG A 36 8.32 -8.10 -15.05
CA ARG A 36 8.98 -9.26 -14.40
C ARG A 36 7.99 -10.34 -14.01
N ILE A 37 6.82 -9.97 -13.49
CA ILE A 37 5.75 -10.89 -13.14
C ILE A 37 5.23 -11.59 -14.41
N GLU A 38 4.85 -10.84 -15.43
CA GLU A 38 4.32 -11.38 -16.70
C GLU A 38 5.32 -12.31 -17.42
N SER A 39 6.60 -11.98 -17.37
CA SER A 39 7.65 -12.81 -17.97
C SER A 39 8.05 -14.03 -17.15
N GLY A 40 7.47 -14.21 -15.94
CA GLY A 40 7.86 -15.28 -15.01
C GLY A 40 9.28 -15.17 -14.47
N LYS A 41 9.91 -13.99 -14.59
CA LYS A 41 11.30 -13.74 -14.16
C LYS A 41 11.40 -13.11 -12.78
N MET A 42 10.27 -12.92 -12.09
CA MET A 42 10.28 -12.43 -10.73
C MET A 42 10.81 -13.53 -9.81
N THR A 43 11.86 -13.22 -9.06
CA THR A 43 12.39 -14.09 -8.00
C THR A 43 12.10 -13.43 -6.66
N LEU A 44 11.54 -14.18 -5.72
CA LEU A 44 11.31 -13.73 -4.36
C LEU A 44 12.55 -14.01 -3.51
N ALA A 45 12.94 -13.07 -2.67
CA ALA A 45 13.95 -13.27 -1.66
C ALA A 45 13.44 -14.24 -0.59
N GLN A 46 14.38 -15.00 0.01
CA GLN A 46 14.11 -15.83 1.17
C GLN A 46 15.03 -15.37 2.30
N GLU A 47 14.53 -14.43 3.08
CA GLU A 47 15.26 -13.79 4.18
C GLU A 47 14.46 -13.95 5.47
N ASP A 48 15.15 -14.16 6.57
CA ASP A 48 14.51 -14.19 7.88
C ASP A 48 14.14 -12.76 8.29
N PHE A 49 12.92 -12.58 8.70
CA PHE A 49 12.43 -11.30 9.22
C PHE A 49 11.38 -11.49 10.31
N ASN A 50 11.07 -10.42 11.03
CA ASN A 50 10.08 -10.42 12.08
C ASN A 50 8.79 -9.73 11.63
N LEU A 51 7.64 -10.38 11.87
CA LEU A 51 6.32 -9.85 11.50
C LEU A 51 5.98 -8.55 12.25
N SER A 52 6.39 -8.43 13.52
CA SER A 52 6.17 -7.20 14.29
C SER A 52 6.92 -6.03 13.67
N GLU A 53 8.18 -6.21 13.23
CA GLU A 53 8.94 -5.16 12.54
C GLU A 53 8.29 -4.77 11.20
N LEU A 54 7.76 -5.74 10.47
CA LEU A 54 7.04 -5.49 9.21
C LEU A 54 5.80 -4.61 9.46
N VAL A 55 5.01 -4.92 10.49
CA VAL A 55 3.82 -4.15 10.88
C VAL A 55 4.19 -2.75 11.37
N ASP A 56 5.22 -2.61 12.21
CA ASP A 56 5.70 -1.32 12.70
C ASP A 56 6.17 -0.40 11.55
N ASN A 57 6.87 -0.97 10.57
CA ASN A 57 7.28 -0.24 9.38
C ASN A 57 6.06 0.21 8.55
N LEU A 58 5.06 -0.64 8.37
CA LEU A 58 3.82 -0.28 7.67
C LEU A 58 3.10 0.87 8.37
N ILE A 59 2.96 0.80 9.70
CA ILE A 59 2.34 1.86 10.51
C ILE A 59 3.11 3.17 10.33
N THR A 60 4.43 3.13 10.45
CA THR A 60 5.31 4.31 10.32
C THR A 60 5.13 4.98 8.96
N LEU A 61 4.98 4.21 7.89
CA LEU A 61 4.81 4.73 6.53
C LEU A 61 3.42 5.31 6.28
N THR A 62 2.38 4.72 6.88
CA THR A 62 0.99 5.07 6.58
C THR A 62 0.40 6.11 7.54
N LYS A 63 0.87 6.15 8.79
CA LYS A 63 0.34 7.03 9.82
C LYS A 63 0.29 8.51 9.44
N PRO A 64 1.31 9.14 8.83
CA PRO A 64 1.24 10.55 8.47
C PRO A 64 0.06 10.88 7.54
N VAL A 65 -0.24 9.98 6.57
CA VAL A 65 -1.32 10.17 5.61
C VAL A 65 -2.68 9.87 6.27
N LEU A 66 -2.76 8.88 7.15
CA LEU A 66 -3.95 8.60 7.97
C LEU A 66 -4.32 9.80 8.84
N ASP A 67 -3.34 10.42 9.48
CA ASP A 67 -3.53 11.59 10.34
C ASP A 67 -3.95 12.83 9.53
N GLU A 68 -3.40 13.03 8.31
CA GLU A 68 -3.78 14.11 7.39
C GLU A 68 -5.26 14.03 7.00
N HIS A 69 -5.74 12.82 6.69
CA HIS A 69 -7.15 12.54 6.36
C HIS A 69 -8.04 12.32 7.60
N LYS A 70 -7.46 12.41 8.81
CA LYS A 70 -8.16 12.22 10.09
C LYS A 70 -8.88 10.87 10.20
N HIS A 71 -8.34 9.84 9.56
CA HIS A 71 -8.90 8.50 9.65
C HIS A 71 -8.74 7.90 11.04
N ASN A 72 -9.75 7.19 11.50
CA ASN A 72 -9.64 6.31 12.67
C ASN A 72 -8.96 5.01 12.20
N PHE A 73 -7.80 4.73 12.75
CA PHE A 73 -7.03 3.54 12.39
C PHE A 73 -6.88 2.60 13.58
N ASP A 74 -7.41 1.40 13.44
CA ASP A 74 -7.35 0.34 14.43
C ASP A 74 -6.46 -0.81 13.97
N ILE A 75 -5.70 -1.40 14.88
CA ILE A 75 -4.80 -2.52 14.61
C ILE A 75 -5.14 -3.65 15.55
N HIS A 76 -5.38 -4.84 15.00
CA HIS A 76 -5.64 -6.07 15.73
C HIS A 76 -4.61 -7.13 15.41
N ILE A 77 -3.84 -7.55 16.41
CA ILE A 77 -2.88 -8.64 16.31
C ILE A 77 -3.42 -9.79 17.14
N ASN A 78 -3.82 -10.88 16.48
CA ASN A 78 -4.49 -12.01 17.12
C ASN A 78 -3.68 -13.29 16.95
N HIS A 79 -3.46 -14.00 18.06
CA HIS A 79 -2.92 -15.36 18.08
C HIS A 79 -1.65 -15.57 17.24
N ILE A 80 -0.68 -14.66 17.32
CA ILE A 80 0.63 -14.83 16.68
C ILE A 80 1.53 -15.60 17.65
N GLU A 81 1.84 -16.85 17.33
CA GLU A 81 2.77 -17.69 18.09
C GLU A 81 4.18 -17.66 17.49
N HIS A 82 4.28 -17.44 16.17
CA HIS A 82 5.55 -17.42 15.45
C HIS A 82 5.75 -16.10 14.72
N GLU A 83 6.53 -15.21 15.31
CA GLU A 83 6.82 -13.88 14.71
C GLU A 83 7.98 -13.93 13.72
N ALA A 84 8.95 -14.84 13.93
CA ALA A 84 10.09 -14.99 13.04
C ALA A 84 9.70 -15.87 11.84
N VAL A 85 9.75 -15.29 10.66
CA VAL A 85 9.33 -15.94 9.41
C VAL A 85 10.38 -15.75 8.31
N CYS A 86 10.35 -16.61 7.29
CA CYS A 86 11.22 -16.52 6.12
C CYS A 86 10.41 -16.15 4.88
N GLY A 87 10.86 -15.13 4.15
CA GLY A 87 10.20 -14.67 2.94
C GLY A 87 10.79 -13.38 2.39
N ASP A 88 10.09 -12.75 1.44
CA ASP A 88 10.47 -11.45 0.88
C ASP A 88 9.70 -10.33 1.60
N SER A 89 10.29 -9.82 2.68
CA SER A 89 9.69 -8.78 3.52
C SER A 89 9.37 -7.51 2.74
N LEU A 90 10.23 -7.13 1.77
CA LEU A 90 10.03 -5.93 0.95
C LEU A 90 8.82 -6.06 0.03
N ARG A 91 8.63 -7.23 -0.58
CA ARG A 91 7.47 -7.49 -1.44
C ARG A 91 6.18 -7.58 -0.64
N ILE A 92 6.20 -8.23 0.51
CA ILE A 92 5.05 -8.26 1.42
C ILE A 92 4.69 -6.85 1.88
N GLN A 93 5.68 -6.03 2.27
CA GLN A 93 5.45 -4.64 2.62
C GLN A 93 4.87 -3.83 1.45
N GLN A 94 5.34 -4.05 0.22
CA GLN A 94 4.81 -3.40 -0.99
C GLN A 94 3.32 -3.71 -1.17
N VAL A 95 2.91 -4.97 -0.98
CA VAL A 95 1.48 -5.37 -1.02
C VAL A 95 0.68 -4.58 0.01
N PHE A 96 1.13 -4.53 1.26
CA PHE A 96 0.41 -3.83 2.32
C PHE A 96 0.34 -2.31 2.10
N VAL A 97 1.43 -1.70 1.65
CA VAL A 97 1.45 -0.26 1.31
C VAL A 97 0.45 0.04 0.18
N ASN A 98 0.36 -0.81 -0.84
CA ASN A 98 -0.59 -0.66 -1.92
C ASN A 98 -2.05 -0.77 -1.42
N LEU A 99 -2.34 -1.77 -0.59
CA LEU A 99 -3.68 -1.96 -0.03
C LEU A 99 -4.07 -0.84 0.93
N MET A 100 -3.16 -0.45 1.84
CA MET A 100 -3.39 0.67 2.77
C MET A 100 -3.56 2.00 2.03
N SER A 101 -2.75 2.27 1.01
CA SER A 101 -2.89 3.46 0.17
C SER A 101 -4.27 3.51 -0.50
N ASN A 102 -4.77 2.36 -0.97
CA ASN A 102 -6.12 2.29 -1.53
C ASN A 102 -7.19 2.53 -0.45
N ALA A 103 -7.10 1.88 0.71
CA ALA A 103 -8.03 2.10 1.82
C ALA A 103 -8.09 3.59 2.21
N ILE A 104 -6.93 4.25 2.38
CA ILE A 104 -6.85 5.68 2.70
C ILE A 104 -7.48 6.55 1.61
N LYS A 105 -7.17 6.28 0.35
CA LYS A 105 -7.65 7.04 -0.80
C LYS A 105 -9.16 6.99 -1.01
N TYR A 106 -9.74 5.81 -0.78
CA TYR A 106 -11.15 5.55 -1.10
C TYR A 106 -12.06 5.63 0.12
N THR A 107 -11.51 5.91 1.29
CA THR A 107 -12.26 6.23 2.50
C THR A 107 -12.39 7.74 2.65
N PRO A 108 -13.59 8.29 2.85
CA PRO A 108 -13.77 9.72 3.14
C PRO A 108 -13.04 10.14 4.42
N ASP A 109 -12.59 11.39 4.48
CA ASP A 109 -11.93 11.95 5.66
C ASP A 109 -12.72 11.66 6.94
N GLY A 110 -12.03 11.22 7.98
CA GLY A 110 -12.63 10.81 9.25
C GLY A 110 -13.26 9.41 9.23
N GLY A 111 -13.13 8.65 8.13
CA GLY A 111 -13.58 7.26 8.06
C GLY A 111 -12.72 6.30 8.88
N ASN A 112 -13.13 5.03 8.88
CA ASN A 112 -12.47 3.98 9.67
C ASN A 112 -11.72 3.02 8.76
N ILE A 113 -10.48 2.69 9.17
CA ILE A 113 -9.64 1.69 8.52
C ILE A 113 -9.12 0.77 9.61
N THR A 114 -9.25 -0.54 9.41
CA THR A 114 -8.78 -1.56 10.35
C THR A 114 -7.76 -2.45 9.66
N PHE A 115 -6.63 -2.66 10.30
CA PHE A 115 -5.63 -3.65 9.91
C PHE A 115 -5.62 -4.78 10.92
N SER A 116 -5.74 -6.02 10.47
CA SER A 116 -5.62 -7.17 11.37
C SER A 116 -4.68 -8.22 10.81
N ILE A 117 -4.00 -8.91 11.72
CA ILE A 117 -3.17 -10.08 11.44
C ILE A 117 -3.53 -11.19 12.40
N GLU A 118 -3.64 -12.41 11.88
CA GLU A 118 -3.91 -13.61 12.65
C GLU A 118 -3.10 -14.78 12.08
N GLU A 119 -2.42 -15.52 12.95
CA GLU A 119 -1.83 -16.80 12.59
C GLU A 119 -2.92 -17.88 12.61
N LYS A 120 -3.09 -18.55 11.48
CA LYS A 120 -4.10 -19.60 11.31
C LYS A 120 -3.48 -20.99 11.50
N PRO A 121 -4.20 -21.91 12.14
CA PRO A 121 -3.78 -23.30 12.18
C PRO A 121 -3.59 -23.85 10.76
N ASN A 122 -2.46 -24.48 10.48
CA ASN A 122 -2.24 -25.18 9.24
C ASN A 122 -1.83 -26.64 9.53
N GLY A 123 -2.00 -27.52 8.52
CA GLY A 123 -1.65 -28.95 8.64
C GLY A 123 -0.15 -29.24 8.45
N PHE A 124 0.70 -28.21 8.30
CA PHE A 124 2.13 -28.36 8.02
C PHE A 124 2.93 -27.83 9.21
N SER A 125 3.79 -28.67 9.78
CA SER A 125 4.58 -28.32 10.97
C SER A 125 5.70 -27.31 10.72
N GLU A 126 6.08 -27.08 9.47
CA GLU A 126 7.21 -26.22 9.09
C GLU A 126 6.79 -24.92 8.38
N LEU A 127 5.49 -24.74 8.13
CA LEU A 127 4.98 -23.57 7.43
C LEU A 127 3.99 -22.83 8.32
N GLY A 128 4.17 -21.53 8.50
CA GLY A 128 3.15 -20.64 9.08
C GLY A 128 2.07 -20.28 8.07
N CYS A 129 0.84 -20.07 8.52
CA CYS A 129 -0.24 -19.51 7.72
C CYS A 129 -0.72 -18.23 8.42
N TYR A 130 -0.56 -17.09 7.77
CA TYR A 130 -0.94 -15.80 8.32
C TYR A 130 -2.01 -15.17 7.44
N GLU A 131 -3.09 -14.76 8.07
CA GLU A 131 -4.15 -14.00 7.42
C GLU A 131 -4.00 -12.52 7.79
N PHE A 132 -3.85 -11.69 6.77
CA PHE A 132 -3.83 -10.24 6.91
C PHE A 132 -5.13 -9.68 6.34
N THR A 133 -5.80 -8.83 7.08
CA THR A 133 -7.04 -8.19 6.65
C THR A 133 -6.91 -6.68 6.74
N ILE A 134 -7.28 -5.99 5.67
CA ILE A 134 -7.44 -4.52 5.66
C ILE A 134 -8.91 -4.26 5.34
N GLU A 135 -9.59 -3.62 6.26
CA GLU A 135 -11.01 -3.28 6.14
C GLU A 135 -11.17 -1.77 6.20
N ASP A 136 -11.93 -1.22 5.28
CA ASP A 136 -12.29 0.20 5.22
C ASP A 136 -13.81 0.37 5.10
N ASN A 137 -14.32 1.51 5.56
CA ASN A 137 -15.72 1.89 5.38
C ASN A 137 -15.91 2.92 4.25
N GLY A 138 -15.06 2.86 3.24
CA GLY A 138 -15.03 3.75 2.10
C GLY A 138 -16.17 3.54 1.10
N ILE A 139 -15.94 4.06 -0.12
CA ILE A 139 -16.95 4.02 -1.18
C ILE A 139 -17.23 2.62 -1.74
N GLY A 140 -16.39 1.64 -1.42
CA GLY A 140 -16.47 0.28 -1.94
C GLY A 140 -16.19 0.18 -3.44
N MET A 141 -16.36 -1.02 -3.98
CA MET A 141 -16.13 -1.35 -5.39
C MET A 141 -17.39 -1.95 -6.00
N SER A 142 -17.70 -1.56 -7.26
CA SER A 142 -18.80 -2.17 -7.99
C SER A 142 -18.51 -3.65 -8.31
N PRO A 143 -19.54 -4.51 -8.44
CA PRO A 143 -19.35 -5.91 -8.83
C PRO A 143 -18.64 -6.08 -10.18
N GLU A 144 -18.80 -5.14 -11.08
CA GLU A 144 -18.14 -5.12 -12.39
C GLU A 144 -16.65 -4.86 -12.23
N PHE A 145 -16.27 -3.86 -11.42
CA PHE A 145 -14.88 -3.54 -11.15
C PHE A 145 -14.16 -4.65 -10.36
N GLN A 146 -14.83 -5.29 -9.42
CA GLN A 146 -14.26 -6.42 -8.67
C GLN A 146 -13.77 -7.56 -9.56
N LYS A 147 -14.37 -7.74 -10.75
CA LYS A 147 -13.95 -8.79 -11.69
C LYS A 147 -12.63 -8.50 -12.40
N ILE A 148 -12.28 -7.23 -12.50
CA ILE A 148 -11.10 -6.75 -13.24
C ILE A 148 -10.10 -6.00 -12.34
N MET A 149 -10.34 -5.93 -11.04
CA MET A 149 -9.52 -5.12 -10.13
C MET A 149 -8.04 -5.54 -10.07
N PHE A 150 -7.76 -6.78 -10.44
CA PHE A 150 -6.39 -7.31 -10.53
C PHE A 150 -5.81 -7.24 -11.95
N ASP A 151 -6.59 -6.79 -12.95
CA ASP A 151 -6.04 -6.60 -14.28
C ASP A 151 -5.16 -5.34 -14.31
N PRO A 152 -4.01 -5.38 -14.99
CA PRO A 152 -3.12 -4.22 -15.10
C PRO A 152 -3.84 -3.00 -15.67
N PHE A 153 -3.55 -1.82 -15.12
CA PHE A 153 -4.12 -0.53 -15.53
C PHE A 153 -5.63 -0.39 -15.30
N SER A 154 -6.26 -1.34 -14.59
CA SER A 154 -7.69 -1.27 -14.27
C SER A 154 -7.98 -0.16 -13.28
N ARG A 155 -9.01 0.63 -13.57
CA ARG A 155 -9.50 1.70 -12.72
C ARG A 155 -11.03 1.69 -12.71
N ALA A 156 -11.63 1.99 -11.55
CA ALA A 156 -13.07 2.14 -11.47
C ALA A 156 -13.52 3.41 -12.24
N ASP A 157 -14.36 3.23 -13.25
CA ASP A 157 -15.02 4.33 -13.98
C ASP A 157 -16.21 4.84 -13.17
N ASP A 158 -15.92 5.59 -12.10
CA ASP A 158 -16.96 6.22 -11.26
C ASP A 158 -16.62 7.71 -11.13
N HIS A 159 -17.66 8.55 -11.23
CA HIS A 159 -17.54 10.00 -11.00
C HIS A 159 -16.95 10.33 -9.62
N ARG A 160 -17.08 9.42 -8.63
CA ARG A 160 -16.50 9.55 -7.30
C ARG A 160 -14.99 9.33 -7.28
N THR A 161 -14.45 8.56 -8.23
CA THR A 161 -13.04 8.20 -8.32
C THR A 161 -12.26 9.04 -9.33
N THR A 162 -12.93 9.85 -10.15
CA THR A 162 -12.31 10.64 -11.24
C THR A 162 -11.21 11.60 -10.76
N LYS A 163 -11.27 12.03 -9.51
CA LYS A 163 -10.27 12.93 -8.89
C LYS A 163 -9.14 12.18 -8.20
N VAL A 164 -9.26 10.87 -8.02
CA VAL A 164 -8.27 10.06 -7.32
C VAL A 164 -7.14 9.66 -8.27
N GLN A 165 -5.95 10.15 -8.02
CA GLN A 165 -4.77 9.82 -8.82
C GLN A 165 -4.28 8.39 -8.53
N GLY A 166 -3.99 7.62 -9.59
CA GLY A 166 -3.46 6.26 -9.45
C GLY A 166 -3.12 5.64 -10.80
N THR A 167 -2.21 4.68 -10.80
CA THR A 167 -1.69 3.98 -11.99
C THR A 167 -2.58 2.85 -12.47
N GLY A 168 -3.35 2.26 -11.56
CA GLY A 168 -4.08 1.01 -11.79
C GLY A 168 -3.17 -0.24 -11.81
N LEU A 169 -1.92 -0.14 -11.32
CA LEU A 169 -0.97 -1.25 -11.24
C LEU A 169 -0.89 -1.85 -9.84
N GLY A 170 -1.15 -1.07 -8.79
CA GLY A 170 -0.91 -1.48 -7.41
C GLY A 170 -1.67 -2.73 -6.95
N MET A 171 -2.81 -3.07 -7.57
CA MET A 171 -3.55 -4.30 -7.26
C MET A 171 -3.12 -5.48 -8.13
N ALA A 172 -2.45 -5.23 -9.27
CA ALA A 172 -1.96 -6.26 -10.20
C ALA A 172 -0.55 -6.77 -9.83
N ILE A 173 0.20 -5.98 -9.09
CA ILE A 173 1.55 -6.29 -8.57
C ILE A 173 1.44 -6.96 -7.21
#